data_d5da7553f622512257098646a74e9977
#
_entry.id   d5da7553f622512257098646a74e9977
#
_cell.length_a   1.000
_cell.length_b   1.000
_cell.length_c   1.000
_cell.angle_alpha   90.00
_cell.angle_beta   90.00
_cell.angle_gamma   90.00
#
_symmetry.space_group_name_H-M   'P 1'
#
loop_
_entity.id
_entity.type
_entity.pdbx_description
1 polymer ?
#
loop_
_entity_poly.entity_id
_entity_poly.type
_entity_poly.pdbx_seq_one_letter_code
_entity_poly.pdbx_strand_id
1 'polypeptide(L)'
;QKVGEDVLVINPPFKTMEEVEMDKSFDLPYTRLPHPKYRKRGPIPAFEMIKFSVNMHRGCFGGCSFCTISAHQGKFIASRSEKSIMKEVEQITKAPDFKGYISDLGGPSANMYRMKGKDEEICARCVSPSCIHPVICNNLDTSHKPLTDIYRKVDKHPAIKKAFVGSGVRYDLLVDDFNKNNSDGNHDEYMEQLITRHVSGRLKVAPEHTSDATLRIMRKPSFKYFHAFKKKYDEISAKFGLKQPLIPYFISSHPGCEEEDMANLAAETKDLGFHLEQVQDFTPTPMTVAEVI
;
A
#
# COMPACT_ATOMS: atom_id res chain seq x y z
N GLN A 1 26.37 -9.84 -18.11
CA GLN A 1 25.92 -11.19 -18.38
C GLN A 1 26.07 -11.49 -19.88
N LYS A 2 26.68 -12.61 -20.24
CA LYS A 2 26.82 -13.03 -21.62
C LYS A 2 25.54 -13.78 -22.05
N VAL A 3 24.98 -13.42 -23.20
CA VAL A 3 23.77 -14.01 -23.77
C VAL A 3 24.08 -14.36 -25.24
N GLY A 4 24.44 -15.63 -25.53
CA GLY A 4 24.93 -16.01 -26.85
C GLY A 4 26.25 -15.32 -27.17
N GLU A 5 26.29 -14.60 -28.28
CA GLU A 5 27.46 -13.77 -28.69
C GLU A 5 27.42 -12.33 -28.12
N ASP A 6 26.26 -11.93 -27.58
CA ASP A 6 26.04 -10.60 -27.05
C ASP A 6 26.38 -10.49 -25.56
N VAL A 7 26.58 -9.24 -25.11
CA VAL A 7 26.81 -8.92 -23.69
C VAL A 7 25.74 -8.00 -23.20
N LEU A 8 24.92 -8.48 -22.25
CA LEU A 8 23.97 -7.66 -21.52
C LEU A 8 24.68 -6.95 -20.37
N VAL A 9 24.70 -5.63 -20.42
CA VAL A 9 25.24 -4.79 -19.34
C VAL A 9 24.09 -4.40 -18.42
N ILE A 10 24.14 -4.89 -17.17
CA ILE A 10 23.14 -4.56 -16.14
C ILE A 10 23.74 -3.47 -15.26
N ASN A 11 23.22 -2.26 -15.40
CA ASN A 11 23.61 -1.16 -14.52
C ASN A 11 22.95 -1.32 -13.14
N PRO A 12 23.62 -0.94 -12.04
CA PRO A 12 22.99 -0.91 -10.73
C PRO A 12 21.82 0.08 -10.73
N PRO A 13 20.77 -0.19 -9.94
CA PRO A 13 19.68 0.75 -9.80
C PRO A 13 20.17 2.07 -9.18
N PHE A 14 19.47 3.14 -9.49
CA PHE A 14 19.73 4.43 -8.85
C PHE A 14 19.56 4.31 -7.33
N LYS A 15 20.31 5.10 -6.57
CA LYS A 15 20.13 5.18 -5.12
C LYS A 15 18.71 5.66 -4.79
N THR A 16 18.17 5.17 -3.68
CA THR A 16 16.89 5.68 -3.16
C THR A 16 16.99 7.17 -2.91
N MET A 17 15.99 7.94 -3.34
CA MET A 17 15.95 9.39 -3.11
C MET A 17 15.97 9.68 -1.61
N GLU A 18 16.74 10.66 -1.22
CA GLU A 18 16.73 11.16 0.14
C GLU A 18 15.48 12.02 0.42
N GLU A 19 15.13 12.19 1.70
CA GLU A 19 13.97 12.97 2.12
C GLU A 19 13.97 14.39 1.54
N VAL A 20 15.13 15.04 1.52
CA VAL A 20 15.28 16.40 0.97
C VAL A 20 15.00 16.46 -0.52
N GLU A 21 15.40 15.43 -1.27
CA GLU A 21 15.16 15.33 -2.72
C GLU A 21 13.67 15.05 -3.01
N MET A 22 13.07 14.17 -2.20
CA MET A 22 11.63 13.91 -2.24
C MET A 22 10.85 15.19 -1.99
N ASP A 23 11.15 15.91 -0.91
CA ASP A 23 10.47 17.15 -0.56
C ASP A 23 10.59 18.19 -1.67
N LYS A 24 11.79 18.41 -2.23
CA LYS A 24 11.97 19.32 -3.37
C LYS A 24 11.10 18.96 -4.56
N SER A 25 10.96 17.66 -4.86
CA SER A 25 10.14 17.20 -5.98
C SER A 25 8.65 17.47 -5.75
N PHE A 26 8.15 17.28 -4.54
CA PHE A 26 6.75 17.55 -4.17
C PHE A 26 6.46 19.02 -3.92
N ASP A 27 7.46 19.83 -3.61
CA ASP A 27 7.34 21.27 -3.37
C ASP A 27 7.37 22.11 -4.65
N LEU A 28 7.52 21.51 -5.82
CA LEU A 28 7.42 22.21 -7.11
C LEU A 28 6.03 22.86 -7.26
N PRO A 29 5.94 23.98 -8.00
CA PRO A 29 4.70 24.77 -8.11
C PRO A 29 3.68 24.11 -9.06
N TYR A 30 3.22 22.93 -8.70
CA TYR A 30 2.16 22.23 -9.44
C TYR A 30 0.85 22.98 -9.38
N THR A 31 0.18 23.13 -10.51
CA THR A 31 -1.13 23.79 -10.59
C THR A 31 -2.24 22.97 -9.92
N ARG A 32 -2.07 21.67 -9.76
CA ARG A 32 -3.09 20.71 -9.26
C ARG A 32 -4.40 20.75 -10.04
N LEU A 33 -4.35 21.16 -11.30
CA LEU A 33 -5.51 21.28 -12.20
C LEU A 33 -5.30 20.40 -13.44
N PRO A 34 -6.38 19.93 -14.06
CA PRO A 34 -6.30 19.29 -15.37
C PRO A 34 -5.68 20.21 -16.42
N HIS A 35 -4.99 19.62 -17.39
CA HIS A 35 -4.42 20.39 -18.48
C HIS A 35 -5.51 21.23 -19.20
N PRO A 36 -5.25 22.49 -19.58
CA PRO A 36 -6.24 23.40 -20.18
C PRO A 36 -7.01 22.84 -21.38
N LYS A 37 -6.43 21.91 -22.15
CA LYS A 37 -7.13 21.25 -23.28
C LYS A 37 -8.42 20.51 -22.89
N TYR A 38 -8.56 20.15 -21.59
CA TYR A 38 -9.74 19.44 -21.09
C TYR A 38 -10.87 20.36 -20.60
N ARG A 39 -10.65 21.69 -20.52
CA ARG A 39 -11.65 22.65 -19.98
C ARG A 39 -13.02 22.60 -20.64
N LYS A 40 -13.06 22.22 -21.94
CA LYS A 40 -14.32 22.10 -22.70
C LYS A 40 -14.87 20.67 -22.74
N ARG A 41 -14.19 19.72 -22.11
CA ARG A 41 -14.62 18.33 -22.00
C ARG A 41 -15.13 18.13 -20.58
N GLY A 42 -16.14 17.37 -20.35
CA GLY A 42 -16.69 17.12 -19.03
C GLY A 42 -15.63 16.75 -17.97
N PRO A 43 -16.00 16.56 -16.70
CA PRO A 43 -15.07 16.23 -15.64
C PRO A 43 -14.29 14.95 -15.95
N ILE A 44 -13.03 14.91 -15.56
CA ILE A 44 -12.16 13.72 -15.71
C ILE A 44 -12.34 12.86 -14.46
N PRO A 45 -13.00 11.68 -14.54
CA PRO A 45 -13.33 10.88 -13.35
C PRO A 45 -12.10 10.54 -12.50
N ALA A 46 -10.98 10.15 -13.13
CA ALA A 46 -9.75 9.83 -12.42
C ALA A 46 -9.20 11.05 -11.66
N PHE A 47 -9.25 12.25 -12.25
CA PHE A 47 -8.82 13.47 -11.55
C PHE A 47 -9.72 13.76 -10.34
N GLU A 48 -11.04 13.66 -10.49
CA GLU A 48 -11.99 13.90 -9.40
C GLU A 48 -11.74 12.96 -8.21
N MET A 49 -11.32 11.72 -8.48
CA MET A 49 -11.00 10.74 -7.42
C MET A 49 -9.74 11.10 -6.63
N ILE A 50 -8.71 11.66 -7.30
CA ILE A 50 -7.38 11.80 -6.69
C ILE A 50 -6.96 13.24 -6.39
N LYS A 51 -7.71 14.24 -6.83
CA LYS A 51 -7.32 15.66 -6.72
C LYS A 51 -6.99 16.13 -5.30
N PHE A 52 -7.57 15.50 -4.30
CA PHE A 52 -7.33 15.76 -2.88
C PHE A 52 -6.59 14.62 -2.18
N SER A 53 -5.78 13.88 -2.91
CA SER A 53 -4.90 12.86 -2.33
C SER A 53 -3.51 13.43 -2.03
N VAL A 54 -2.87 12.87 -1.00
CA VAL A 54 -1.50 13.20 -0.57
C VAL A 54 -0.66 11.91 -0.58
N ASN A 55 0.34 11.89 -1.45
CA ASN A 55 1.29 10.79 -1.49
C ASN A 55 2.44 11.07 -0.51
N MET A 56 2.63 10.20 0.47
CA MET A 56 3.58 10.42 1.55
C MET A 56 4.96 9.77 1.30
N HIS A 57 5.02 8.74 0.44
CA HIS A 57 6.26 8.02 0.14
C HIS A 57 6.20 7.35 -1.23
N ARG A 58 7.36 6.92 -1.71
CA ARG A 58 7.55 6.09 -2.90
C ARG A 58 8.23 4.79 -2.50
N GLY A 59 8.13 3.78 -3.38
CA GLY A 59 8.70 2.46 -3.13
C GLY A 59 7.75 1.50 -2.40
N CYS A 60 8.07 0.21 -2.47
CA CYS A 60 7.35 -0.85 -1.78
C CYS A 60 8.26 -2.05 -1.58
N PHE A 61 8.48 -2.45 -0.34
CA PHE A 61 9.31 -3.61 0.00
C PHE A 61 8.55 -4.95 -0.05
N GLY A 62 7.32 -4.95 -0.55
CA GLY A 62 6.49 -6.17 -0.68
C GLY A 62 7.08 -7.19 -1.64
N GLY A 63 7.59 -6.76 -2.79
CA GLY A 63 8.25 -7.62 -3.76
C GLY A 63 7.36 -8.70 -4.36
N CYS A 64 6.03 -8.46 -4.44
CA CYS A 64 5.07 -9.39 -5.03
C CYS A 64 5.47 -9.70 -6.49
N SER A 65 5.35 -10.97 -6.90
CA SER A 65 5.85 -11.45 -8.20
C SER A 65 5.16 -10.82 -9.41
N PHE A 66 3.92 -10.38 -9.23
CA PHE A 66 3.06 -9.79 -10.28
C PHE A 66 3.11 -8.25 -10.33
N CYS A 67 3.80 -7.59 -9.38
CA CYS A 67 3.71 -6.15 -9.19
C CYS A 67 4.99 -5.44 -9.59
N THR A 68 4.88 -4.38 -10.41
CA THR A 68 6.01 -3.57 -10.88
C THR A 68 6.44 -2.47 -9.92
N ILE A 69 5.72 -2.21 -8.83
CA ILE A 69 6.02 -1.07 -7.93
C ILE A 69 7.44 -1.15 -7.40
N SER A 70 7.89 -2.33 -6.94
CA SER A 70 9.24 -2.51 -6.42
C SER A 70 10.32 -2.31 -7.50
N ALA A 71 10.03 -2.68 -8.76
CA ALA A 71 10.94 -2.49 -9.89
C ALA A 71 10.96 -1.02 -10.36
N HIS A 72 9.78 -0.38 -10.42
CA HIS A 72 9.63 0.98 -10.95
C HIS A 72 9.97 2.08 -9.93
N GLN A 73 9.54 1.93 -8.67
CA GLN A 73 9.75 2.93 -7.62
C GLN A 73 10.85 2.57 -6.63
N GLY A 74 11.36 1.34 -6.73
CA GLY A 74 12.35 0.79 -5.81
C GLY A 74 11.73 0.00 -4.65
N LYS A 75 12.56 -0.90 -4.09
CA LYS A 75 12.23 -1.70 -2.92
C LYS A 75 12.25 -0.88 -1.63
N PHE A 76 13.17 0.05 -1.52
CA PHE A 76 13.34 0.88 -0.33
C PHE A 76 12.37 2.05 -0.32
N ILE A 77 11.86 2.36 0.85
CA ILE A 77 10.88 3.43 1.01
C ILE A 77 11.60 4.78 1.05
N ALA A 78 11.31 5.63 0.07
CA ALA A 78 11.68 7.04 0.06
C ALA A 78 10.50 7.85 0.60
N SER A 79 10.63 8.38 1.81
CA SER A 79 9.56 9.09 2.51
C SER A 79 9.76 10.60 2.43
N ARG A 80 8.67 11.33 2.32
CA ARG A 80 8.65 12.79 2.48
C ARG A 80 8.77 13.17 3.96
N SER A 81 9.26 14.37 4.22
CA SER A 81 9.17 14.92 5.56
C SER A 81 7.73 15.25 5.96
N GLU A 82 7.45 15.20 7.24
CA GLU A 82 6.18 15.63 7.78
C GLU A 82 5.84 17.07 7.36
N LYS A 83 6.86 17.96 7.36
CA LYS A 83 6.72 19.36 6.94
C LYS A 83 6.22 19.49 5.51
N SER A 84 6.78 18.71 4.58
CA SER A 84 6.35 18.69 3.17
C SER A 84 4.92 18.16 3.03
N ILE A 85 4.57 17.10 3.74
CA ILE A 85 3.21 16.53 3.75
C ILE A 85 2.20 17.58 4.27
N MET A 86 2.47 18.18 5.42
CA MET A 86 1.56 19.19 6.00
C MET A 86 1.45 20.45 5.17
N LYS A 87 2.53 20.87 4.48
CA LYS A 87 2.49 21.95 3.50
C LYS A 87 1.54 21.65 2.34
N GLU A 88 1.56 20.41 1.83
CA GLU A 88 0.64 20.00 0.79
C GLU A 88 -0.81 19.93 1.29
N VAL A 89 -1.04 19.41 2.49
CA VAL A 89 -2.35 19.44 3.14
C VAL A 89 -2.88 20.87 3.21
N GLU A 90 -2.08 21.81 3.68
CA GLU A 90 -2.45 23.24 3.74
C GLU A 90 -2.77 23.83 2.36
N GLN A 91 -2.05 23.41 1.29
CA GLN A 91 -2.36 23.83 -0.08
C GLN A 91 -3.70 23.28 -0.56
N ILE A 92 -4.00 22.02 -0.27
CA ILE A 92 -5.26 21.37 -0.63
C ILE A 92 -6.44 22.08 0.04
N THR A 93 -6.30 22.49 1.32
CA THR A 93 -7.40 23.17 2.04
C THR A 93 -7.77 24.53 1.44
N LYS A 94 -6.89 25.13 0.64
CA LYS A 94 -7.12 26.41 -0.07
C LYS A 94 -7.79 26.23 -1.44
N ALA A 95 -7.97 24.99 -1.91
CA ALA A 95 -8.64 24.74 -3.17
C ALA A 95 -10.12 25.16 -3.08
N PRO A 96 -10.67 25.89 -4.09
CA PRO A 96 -12.01 26.47 -4.00
C PRO A 96 -13.14 25.43 -3.88
N ASP A 97 -12.92 24.21 -4.34
CA ASP A 97 -13.88 23.11 -4.29
C ASP A 97 -13.58 22.10 -3.17
N PHE A 98 -12.62 22.39 -2.27
CA PHE A 98 -12.33 21.55 -1.12
C PHE A 98 -13.45 21.65 -0.07
N LYS A 99 -13.98 20.50 0.34
CA LYS A 99 -15.10 20.40 1.29
C LYS A 99 -14.70 19.83 2.66
N GLY A 100 -13.39 19.74 2.93
CA GLY A 100 -12.87 19.22 4.19
C GLY A 100 -12.51 17.73 4.14
N TYR A 101 -12.46 17.11 2.96
CA TYR A 101 -12.18 15.69 2.83
C TYR A 101 -10.93 15.44 1.99
N ILE A 102 -9.91 14.82 2.60
CA ILE A 102 -8.76 14.25 1.88
C ILE A 102 -9.15 12.85 1.43
N SER A 103 -9.05 12.57 0.12
CA SER A 103 -9.50 11.32 -0.48
C SER A 103 -8.55 10.15 -0.22
N ASP A 104 -7.25 10.44 -0.10
CA ASP A 104 -6.22 9.47 0.25
C ASP A 104 -5.04 10.16 0.93
N LEU A 105 -4.64 9.64 2.08
CA LEU A 105 -3.41 10.01 2.79
C LEU A 105 -2.54 8.75 2.89
N GLY A 106 -1.79 8.45 1.84
CA GLY A 106 -1.16 7.16 1.69
C GLY A 106 0.07 7.14 0.76
N GLY A 107 0.24 6.04 0.07
CA GLY A 107 1.35 5.79 -0.83
C GLY A 107 1.16 4.48 -1.59
N PRO A 108 2.18 3.94 -2.27
CA PRO A 108 2.08 2.69 -3.03
C PRO A 108 1.59 1.51 -2.19
N SER A 109 1.86 1.55 -0.88
CA SER A 109 1.24 0.71 0.15
C SER A 109 1.02 1.62 1.36
N ALA A 110 -0.23 1.84 1.75
CA ALA A 110 -0.61 2.92 2.67
C ALA A 110 0.19 2.97 3.97
N ASN A 111 0.54 1.81 4.52
CA ASN A 111 1.17 1.70 5.83
C ASN A 111 2.67 1.37 5.81
N MET A 112 3.40 1.85 4.80
CA MET A 112 4.87 1.69 4.73
C MET A 112 5.65 2.98 4.97
N TYR A 113 4.98 4.07 5.28
CA TYR A 113 5.63 5.36 5.50
C TYR A 113 6.69 5.29 6.60
N ARG A 114 7.91 5.72 6.28
CA ARG A 114 9.12 5.72 7.12
C ARG A 114 9.61 4.33 7.58
N MET A 115 9.04 3.25 7.11
CA MET A 115 9.58 1.93 7.38
C MET A 115 10.87 1.72 6.57
N LYS A 116 11.95 1.35 7.25
CA LYS A 116 13.27 1.15 6.64
C LYS A 116 14.08 0.09 7.38
N GLY A 117 15.24 -0.28 6.84
CA GLY A 117 16.19 -1.13 7.57
C GLY A 117 16.77 -0.40 8.79
N LYS A 118 16.90 -1.13 9.89
CA LYS A 118 17.54 -0.63 11.12
C LYS A 118 19.04 -0.40 10.90
N ASP A 119 19.65 -1.26 10.10
CA ASP A 119 21.05 -1.19 9.65
C ASP A 119 21.08 -1.04 8.13
N GLU A 120 21.54 0.13 7.68
CA GLU A 120 21.60 0.48 6.25
C GLU A 120 22.70 -0.26 5.49
N GLU A 121 23.77 -0.67 6.15
CA GLU A 121 24.85 -1.45 5.51
C GLU A 121 24.36 -2.86 5.13
N ILE A 122 23.53 -3.49 5.97
CA ILE A 122 22.87 -4.75 5.64
C ILE A 122 21.97 -4.56 4.42
N CYS A 123 21.20 -3.47 4.38
CA CYS A 123 20.31 -3.17 3.26
C CYS A 123 21.09 -2.90 1.96
N ALA A 124 22.21 -2.21 2.03
CA ALA A 124 23.05 -1.89 0.84
C ALA A 124 23.57 -3.13 0.11
N ARG A 125 23.77 -4.23 0.85
CA ARG A 125 24.24 -5.52 0.30
C ARG A 125 23.11 -6.53 0.05
N CYS A 126 21.87 -6.16 0.36
CA CYS A 126 20.73 -7.06 0.30
C CYS A 126 20.26 -7.31 -1.14
N VAL A 127 20.26 -8.58 -1.55
CA VAL A 127 19.77 -9.03 -2.86
C VAL A 127 18.35 -9.62 -2.82
N SER A 128 17.73 -9.71 -1.63
CA SER A 128 16.36 -10.22 -1.49
C SER A 128 15.36 -9.32 -2.21
N PRO A 129 14.43 -9.85 -3.01
CA PRO A 129 13.42 -9.04 -3.70
C PRO A 129 12.35 -8.48 -2.75
N SER A 130 12.19 -9.06 -1.57
CA SER A 130 11.18 -8.68 -0.58
C SER A 130 11.79 -8.56 0.82
N CYS A 131 11.28 -7.62 1.62
CA CYS A 131 11.62 -7.54 3.04
C CYS A 131 10.58 -8.22 3.95
N ILE A 132 9.50 -8.76 3.37
CA ILE A 132 8.38 -9.34 4.11
C ILE A 132 7.94 -10.70 3.60
N HIS A 133 8.62 -11.28 2.62
CA HIS A 133 8.34 -12.62 2.10
C HIS A 133 9.63 -13.44 2.00
N PRO A 134 9.65 -14.72 2.43
CA PRO A 134 8.54 -15.48 3.07
C PRO A 134 8.26 -15.09 4.52
N VAL A 135 9.16 -14.35 5.15
CA VAL A 135 9.04 -13.84 6.51
C VAL A 135 9.52 -12.39 6.57
N ILE A 136 9.10 -11.65 7.58
CA ILE A 136 9.57 -10.28 7.77
C ILE A 136 11.07 -10.30 8.12
N CYS A 137 11.84 -9.47 7.42
CA CYS A 137 13.27 -9.29 7.65
C CYS A 137 13.51 -8.72 9.07
N ASN A 138 14.39 -9.37 9.84
CA ASN A 138 14.72 -8.90 11.21
C ASN A 138 15.33 -7.48 11.21
N ASN A 139 15.95 -7.07 10.11
CA ASN A 139 16.49 -5.73 9.94
C ASN A 139 15.43 -4.67 9.57
N LEU A 140 14.18 -5.06 9.30
CA LEU A 140 13.12 -4.11 8.96
C LEU A 140 12.52 -3.50 10.24
N ASP A 141 12.50 -2.18 10.31
CA ASP A 141 11.65 -1.43 11.23
C ASP A 141 10.23 -1.38 10.67
N THR A 142 9.28 -1.93 11.40
CA THR A 142 7.87 -2.01 11.00
C THR A 142 6.97 -1.07 11.82
N SER A 143 7.55 -0.12 12.57
CA SER A 143 6.78 0.81 13.41
C SER A 143 5.82 1.67 12.60
N HIS A 144 4.55 1.69 13.01
CA HIS A 144 3.52 2.55 12.44
C HIS A 144 3.46 3.93 13.14
N LYS A 145 4.27 4.16 14.17
CA LYS A 145 4.21 5.41 14.96
C LYS A 145 4.36 6.68 14.11
N PRO A 146 5.32 6.80 13.18
CA PRO A 146 5.44 8.00 12.35
C PRO A 146 4.18 8.30 11.53
N LEU A 147 3.51 7.24 11.05
CA LEU A 147 2.29 7.36 10.26
C LEU A 147 1.10 7.79 11.14
N THR A 148 0.96 7.16 12.31
CA THR A 148 -0.06 7.50 13.31
C THR A 148 0.06 8.96 13.76
N ASP A 149 1.29 9.45 13.97
CA ASP A 149 1.55 10.83 14.35
C ASP A 149 1.13 11.84 13.26
N ILE A 150 1.38 11.54 11.98
CA ILE A 150 0.91 12.38 10.86
C ILE A 150 -0.62 12.36 10.79
N TYR A 151 -1.25 11.22 10.89
CA TYR A 151 -2.72 11.11 10.86
C TYR A 151 -3.35 11.98 11.94
N ARG A 152 -2.81 11.96 13.17
CA ARG A 152 -3.27 12.82 14.26
C ARG A 152 -3.11 14.30 13.97
N LYS A 153 -2.03 14.69 13.29
CA LYS A 153 -1.81 16.10 12.93
C LYS A 153 -2.78 16.57 11.87
N VAL A 154 -3.02 15.73 10.87
CA VAL A 154 -4.00 16.02 9.82
C VAL A 154 -5.42 16.09 10.40
N ASP A 155 -5.79 15.17 11.29
CA ASP A 155 -7.11 15.17 11.97
C ASP A 155 -7.34 16.44 12.83
N LYS A 156 -6.27 17.03 13.38
CA LYS A 156 -6.35 18.29 14.16
C LYS A 156 -6.43 19.54 13.31
N HIS A 157 -6.25 19.43 12.00
CA HIS A 157 -6.28 20.59 11.12
C HIS A 157 -7.70 21.15 10.99
N PRO A 158 -7.94 22.46 11.27
CA PRO A 158 -9.30 23.02 11.41
C PRO A 158 -10.13 22.95 10.13
N ALA A 159 -9.51 22.94 8.96
CA ALA A 159 -10.19 22.83 7.67
C ALA A 159 -10.48 21.38 7.25
N ILE A 160 -9.99 20.38 7.98
CA ILE A 160 -10.16 18.98 7.63
C ILE A 160 -11.24 18.36 8.51
N LYS A 161 -12.28 17.83 7.88
CA LYS A 161 -13.34 17.04 8.51
C LYS A 161 -12.95 15.58 8.63
N LYS A 162 -12.36 15.03 7.57
CA LYS A 162 -11.82 13.67 7.53
C LYS A 162 -10.71 13.55 6.48
N ALA A 163 -9.71 12.75 6.80
CA ALA A 163 -8.73 12.26 5.85
C ALA A 163 -8.88 10.74 5.73
N PHE A 164 -9.04 10.25 4.50
CA PHE A 164 -9.23 8.84 4.25
C PHE A 164 -7.92 8.17 3.82
N VAL A 165 -7.86 6.86 3.96
CA VAL A 165 -6.86 5.97 3.38
C VAL A 165 -7.54 5.17 2.28
N GLY A 166 -7.29 5.56 1.03
CA GLY A 166 -7.80 4.91 -0.17
C GLY A 166 -6.80 3.92 -0.78
N SER A 167 -5.53 4.10 -0.49
CA SER A 167 -4.44 3.20 -0.88
C SER A 167 -4.52 1.86 -0.16
N GLY A 168 -4.01 0.80 -0.79
CA GLY A 168 -4.03 -0.56 -0.21
C GLY A 168 -3.20 -0.66 1.06
N VAL A 169 -3.79 -1.22 2.10
CA VAL A 169 -3.11 -1.49 3.38
C VAL A 169 -2.49 -2.88 3.38
N ARG A 170 -1.23 -2.97 3.77
CA ARG A 170 -0.55 -4.25 4.04
C ARG A 170 -1.03 -4.77 5.38
N TYR A 171 -2.11 -5.51 5.35
CA TYR A 171 -2.76 -6.07 6.55
C TYR A 171 -1.87 -7.06 7.30
N ASP A 172 -0.98 -7.74 6.58
CA ASP A 172 -0.03 -8.69 7.14
C ASP A 172 0.95 -8.03 8.13
N LEU A 173 1.31 -6.76 7.91
CA LEU A 173 2.12 -5.99 8.88
C LEU A 173 1.38 -5.69 10.19
N LEU A 174 0.06 -5.89 10.23
CA LEU A 174 -0.81 -5.62 11.39
C LEU A 174 -1.17 -6.88 12.17
N VAL A 175 -0.64 -8.05 11.76
CA VAL A 175 -0.89 -9.34 12.41
C VAL A 175 0.34 -9.76 13.21
N ASP A 176 0.21 -9.89 14.53
CA ASP A 176 1.32 -10.14 15.45
C ASP A 176 2.05 -11.46 15.15
N ASP A 177 1.30 -12.51 14.78
CA ASP A 177 1.88 -13.80 14.40
C ASP A 177 2.78 -13.74 13.17
N PHE A 178 2.53 -12.79 12.27
CA PHE A 178 3.37 -12.55 11.11
C PHE A 178 4.46 -11.53 11.41
N ASN A 179 4.12 -10.42 12.06
CA ASN A 179 5.04 -9.33 12.38
C ASN A 179 5.56 -9.39 13.82
N LYS A 180 6.44 -10.35 14.07
CA LYS A 180 7.08 -10.53 15.38
C LYS A 180 8.12 -9.46 15.72
N ASN A 181 8.47 -8.58 14.78
CA ASN A 181 9.44 -7.50 14.98
C ASN A 181 8.85 -6.28 15.68
N ASN A 182 7.53 -6.25 15.87
CA ASN A 182 6.83 -5.16 16.53
C ASN A 182 6.76 -5.43 18.04
N SER A 183 7.69 -4.85 18.79
CA SER A 183 7.71 -4.94 20.25
C SER A 183 7.05 -3.76 20.95
N ASP A 184 6.63 -2.70 20.22
CA ASP A 184 6.18 -1.43 20.79
C ASP A 184 4.66 -1.19 20.72
N GLY A 185 3.87 -2.17 20.21
CA GLY A 185 2.40 -2.14 20.20
C GLY A 185 1.76 -1.11 19.26
N ASN A 186 2.53 -0.38 18.47
CA ASN A 186 1.99 0.65 17.57
C ASN A 186 1.08 0.12 16.47
N HIS A 187 1.05 -1.18 16.21
CA HIS A 187 0.15 -1.78 15.23
C HIS A 187 -1.31 -1.69 15.66
N ASP A 188 -1.59 -1.94 16.93
CA ASP A 188 -2.94 -1.87 17.48
C ASP A 188 -3.48 -0.46 17.46
N GLU A 189 -2.67 0.49 17.88
CA GLU A 189 -3.00 1.90 17.84
C GLU A 189 -3.27 2.39 16.41
N TYR A 190 -2.38 2.03 15.46
CA TYR A 190 -2.57 2.35 14.06
C TYR A 190 -3.86 1.73 13.52
N MET A 191 -4.12 0.45 13.80
CA MET A 191 -5.29 -0.26 13.32
C MET A 191 -6.59 0.35 13.87
N GLU A 192 -6.63 0.69 15.17
CA GLU A 192 -7.78 1.36 15.76
C GLU A 192 -8.00 2.75 15.12
N GLN A 193 -6.94 3.53 14.95
CA GLN A 193 -7.04 4.84 14.31
C GLN A 193 -7.49 4.73 12.83
N LEU A 194 -6.89 3.82 12.07
CA LEU A 194 -7.28 3.56 10.68
C LEU A 194 -8.77 3.26 10.57
N ILE A 195 -9.26 2.27 11.33
CA ILE A 195 -10.64 1.79 11.24
C ILE A 195 -11.64 2.84 11.71
N THR A 196 -11.35 3.54 12.80
CA THR A 196 -12.31 4.49 13.40
C THR A 196 -12.35 5.84 12.69
N ARG A 197 -11.25 6.27 12.05
CA ARG A 197 -11.14 7.63 11.52
C ARG A 197 -10.90 7.72 10.02
N HIS A 198 -10.15 6.77 9.43
CA HIS A 198 -9.61 6.91 8.08
C HIS A 198 -10.24 5.99 7.03
N VAL A 199 -11.18 5.14 7.42
CA VAL A 199 -11.97 4.33 6.47
C VAL A 199 -13.14 5.13 5.94
N SER A 200 -13.29 5.18 4.61
CA SER A 200 -14.35 5.93 3.92
C SER A 200 -15.65 5.12 3.72
N GLY A 201 -16.01 4.29 4.70
CA GLY A 201 -17.20 3.42 4.66
C GLY A 201 -16.90 1.97 4.29
N ARG A 202 -15.77 1.66 3.65
CA ARG A 202 -15.27 0.31 3.39
C ARG A 202 -13.74 0.32 3.34
N LEU A 203 -13.12 -0.74 3.86
CA LEU A 203 -11.67 -0.91 3.78
C LEU A 203 -11.35 -1.96 2.73
N LYS A 204 -10.49 -1.60 1.76
CA LYS A 204 -9.96 -2.52 0.76
C LYS A 204 -8.63 -3.09 1.22
N VAL A 205 -8.50 -4.40 1.15
CA VAL A 205 -7.25 -5.12 1.41
C VAL A 205 -7.03 -6.17 0.34
N ALA A 206 -5.79 -6.53 0.09
CA ALA A 206 -5.41 -7.37 -1.03
C ALA A 206 -4.77 -8.68 -0.53
N PRO A 207 -5.56 -9.70 -0.13
CA PRO A 207 -5.04 -11.06 0.11
C PRO A 207 -4.54 -11.70 -1.18
N GLU A 208 -5.10 -11.37 -2.32
CA GLU A 208 -4.84 -11.78 -3.70
C GLU A 208 -5.32 -13.20 -4.02
N HIS A 209 -5.21 -14.16 -3.10
CA HIS A 209 -5.69 -15.53 -3.27
C HIS A 209 -5.95 -16.19 -1.90
N THR A 210 -6.60 -17.38 -1.89
CA THR A 210 -6.79 -18.20 -0.69
C THR A 210 -5.84 -19.41 -0.66
N SER A 211 -5.41 -19.92 -1.83
CA SER A 211 -4.44 -21.02 -1.93
C SER A 211 -3.04 -20.58 -1.51
N ASP A 212 -2.48 -21.24 -0.49
CA ASP A 212 -1.10 -20.98 -0.03
C ASP A 212 -0.05 -21.35 -1.08
N ALA A 213 -0.33 -22.29 -1.99
CA ALA A 213 0.55 -22.62 -3.10
C ALA A 213 0.67 -21.44 -4.07
N THR A 214 -0.47 -20.90 -4.51
CA THR A 214 -0.55 -19.73 -5.39
C THR A 214 0.05 -18.49 -4.70
N LEU A 215 -0.29 -18.25 -3.42
CA LEU A 215 0.24 -17.13 -2.64
C LEU A 215 1.76 -17.16 -2.49
N ARG A 216 2.37 -18.35 -2.39
CA ARG A 216 3.82 -18.51 -2.35
C ARG A 216 4.46 -18.05 -3.66
N ILE A 217 3.89 -18.38 -4.81
CA ILE A 217 4.34 -17.93 -6.13
C ILE A 217 4.14 -16.43 -6.27
N MET A 218 3.03 -15.90 -5.79
CA MET A 218 2.74 -14.45 -5.73
C MET A 218 3.67 -13.68 -4.78
N ARG A 219 4.45 -14.36 -3.94
CA ARG A 219 5.22 -13.76 -2.83
C ARG A 219 4.32 -12.98 -1.87
N LYS A 220 3.17 -13.58 -1.56
CA LYS A 220 2.21 -13.07 -0.58
C LYS A 220 2.22 -13.94 0.68
N PRO A 221 1.81 -13.40 1.84
CA PRO A 221 1.66 -14.19 3.05
C PRO A 221 0.49 -15.19 2.92
N SER A 222 0.53 -16.25 3.73
CA SER A 222 -0.56 -17.23 3.83
C SER A 222 -1.90 -16.55 4.13
N PHE A 223 -2.99 -17.07 3.55
CA PHE A 223 -4.34 -16.56 3.76
C PHE A 223 -4.80 -16.62 5.23
N LYS A 224 -4.21 -17.48 6.06
CA LYS A 224 -4.47 -17.51 7.51
C LYS A 224 -4.27 -16.15 8.19
N TYR A 225 -3.34 -15.32 7.70
CA TYR A 225 -3.11 -13.98 8.24
C TYR A 225 -4.21 -12.98 7.86
N PHE A 226 -4.90 -13.23 6.74
CA PHE A 226 -6.11 -12.49 6.42
C PHE A 226 -7.25 -12.81 7.40
N HIS A 227 -7.42 -14.07 7.79
CA HIS A 227 -8.39 -14.43 8.83
C HIS A 227 -8.08 -13.75 10.16
N ALA A 228 -6.82 -13.77 10.59
CA ALA A 228 -6.40 -13.08 11.82
C ALA A 228 -6.66 -11.57 11.76
N PHE A 229 -6.34 -10.93 10.63
CA PHE A 229 -6.62 -9.52 10.41
C PHE A 229 -8.13 -9.24 10.42
N LYS A 230 -8.93 -10.04 9.68
CA LYS A 230 -10.39 -9.89 9.63
C LYS A 230 -11.01 -9.98 11.02
N LYS A 231 -10.59 -10.95 11.83
CA LYS A 231 -11.08 -11.09 13.21
C LYS A 231 -10.83 -9.81 14.01
N LYS A 232 -9.61 -9.28 13.99
CA LYS A 232 -9.23 -8.06 14.69
C LYS A 232 -9.98 -6.82 14.15
N TYR A 233 -10.18 -6.76 12.83
CA TYR A 233 -10.98 -5.72 12.17
C TYR A 233 -12.44 -5.73 12.66
N ASP A 234 -13.06 -6.90 12.71
CA ASP A 234 -14.44 -7.08 13.15
C ASP A 234 -14.60 -6.74 14.64
N GLU A 235 -13.64 -7.14 15.48
CA GLU A 235 -13.62 -6.82 16.92
C GLU A 235 -13.57 -5.30 17.17
N ILE A 236 -12.69 -4.58 16.45
CA ILE A 236 -12.58 -3.12 16.54
C ILE A 236 -13.85 -2.47 16.01
N SER A 237 -14.36 -2.92 14.87
CA SER A 237 -15.59 -2.39 14.28
C SER A 237 -16.79 -2.54 15.22
N ALA A 238 -16.93 -3.71 15.85
CA ALA A 238 -17.98 -3.97 16.84
C ALA A 238 -17.81 -3.09 18.08
N LYS A 239 -16.59 -2.96 18.61
CA LYS A 239 -16.25 -2.11 19.78
C LYS A 239 -16.72 -0.66 19.58
N PHE A 240 -16.61 -0.14 18.36
CA PHE A 240 -16.97 1.25 18.03
C PHE A 240 -18.30 1.38 17.31
N GLY A 241 -19.09 0.31 17.17
CA GLY A 241 -20.41 0.33 16.52
C GLY A 241 -20.35 0.67 15.02
N LEU A 242 -19.24 0.36 14.35
CA LEU A 242 -19.02 0.69 12.93
C LEU A 242 -19.62 -0.39 12.02
N LYS A 243 -20.25 0.05 10.93
CA LYS A 243 -20.80 -0.81 9.88
C LYS A 243 -20.01 -0.64 8.57
N GLN A 244 -18.73 -0.91 8.62
CA GLN A 244 -17.82 -0.74 7.49
C GLN A 244 -17.40 -2.13 6.98
N PRO A 245 -17.81 -2.55 5.77
CA PRO A 245 -17.39 -3.84 5.24
C PRO A 245 -15.90 -3.83 4.86
N LEU A 246 -15.28 -4.99 5.08
CA LEU A 246 -13.96 -5.30 4.54
C LEU A 246 -14.15 -5.83 3.12
N ILE A 247 -13.44 -5.27 2.15
CA ILE A 247 -13.51 -5.68 0.74
C ILE A 247 -12.18 -6.33 0.35
N PRO A 248 -12.13 -7.66 0.25
CA PRO A 248 -10.93 -8.35 -0.20
C PRO A 248 -10.79 -8.22 -1.72
N TYR A 249 -9.54 -8.04 -2.16
CA TYR A 249 -9.15 -8.04 -3.56
C TYR A 249 -8.46 -9.35 -3.91
N PHE A 250 -8.86 -9.98 -5.02
CA PHE A 250 -8.31 -11.24 -5.49
C PHE A 250 -7.82 -11.15 -6.94
N ILE A 251 -6.85 -11.98 -7.27
CA ILE A 251 -6.34 -12.18 -8.63
C ILE A 251 -6.66 -13.60 -9.06
N SER A 252 -7.38 -13.73 -10.17
CA SER A 252 -7.62 -15.01 -10.85
C SER A 252 -6.54 -15.28 -11.88
N SER A 253 -6.38 -16.55 -12.26
CA SER A 253 -5.51 -16.97 -13.38
C SER A 253 -4.03 -16.55 -13.25
N HIS A 254 -3.54 -16.37 -12.02
CA HIS A 254 -2.11 -16.13 -11.80
C HIS A 254 -1.31 -17.41 -12.16
N PRO A 255 -0.10 -17.30 -12.73
CA PRO A 255 0.74 -18.48 -12.95
C PRO A 255 0.84 -19.36 -11.70
N GLY A 256 0.64 -20.67 -11.89
CA GLY A 256 0.57 -21.65 -10.79
C GLY A 256 -0.76 -21.67 -10.02
N CYS A 257 -1.79 -20.99 -10.50
CA CYS A 257 -3.15 -21.13 -10.01
C CYS A 257 -3.92 -22.12 -10.88
N GLU A 258 -4.45 -23.16 -10.29
CA GLU A 258 -5.25 -24.19 -10.96
C GLU A 258 -6.75 -23.89 -10.81
N GLU A 259 -7.58 -24.54 -11.62
CA GLU A 259 -9.05 -24.39 -11.57
C GLU A 259 -9.62 -24.75 -10.20
N GLU A 260 -9.06 -25.78 -9.56
CA GLU A 260 -9.44 -26.18 -8.20
C GLU A 260 -9.14 -25.08 -7.16
N ASP A 261 -8.02 -24.36 -7.30
CA ASP A 261 -7.68 -23.24 -6.42
C ASP A 261 -8.73 -22.12 -6.50
N MET A 262 -9.23 -21.84 -7.72
CA MET A 262 -10.29 -20.85 -7.93
C MET A 262 -11.64 -21.32 -7.38
N ALA A 263 -11.97 -22.61 -7.52
CA ALA A 263 -13.19 -23.19 -6.94
C ALA A 263 -13.14 -23.09 -5.40
N ASN A 264 -12.01 -23.41 -4.79
CA ASN A 264 -11.79 -23.29 -3.35
C ASN A 264 -11.85 -21.82 -2.88
N LEU A 265 -11.28 -20.88 -3.64
CA LEU A 265 -11.39 -19.45 -3.36
C LEU A 265 -12.86 -19.01 -3.34
N ALA A 266 -13.65 -19.43 -4.32
CA ALA A 266 -15.07 -19.08 -4.39
C ALA A 266 -15.86 -19.65 -3.20
N ALA A 267 -15.58 -20.89 -2.79
CA ALA A 267 -16.21 -21.53 -1.64
C ALA A 267 -15.84 -20.80 -0.34
N GLU A 268 -14.54 -20.60 -0.09
CA GLU A 268 -14.04 -19.98 1.13
C GLU A 268 -14.53 -18.52 1.31
N THR A 269 -14.54 -17.74 0.23
CA THR A 269 -15.03 -16.36 0.28
C THR A 269 -16.54 -16.30 0.52
N LYS A 270 -17.31 -17.25 0.00
CA LYS A 270 -18.73 -17.41 0.30
C LYS A 270 -18.97 -17.75 1.76
N ASP A 271 -18.20 -18.67 2.33
CA ASP A 271 -18.30 -19.06 3.74
C ASP A 271 -17.93 -17.92 4.68
N LEU A 272 -17.01 -17.04 4.27
CA LEU A 272 -16.67 -15.80 4.97
C LEU A 272 -17.72 -14.69 4.81
N GLY A 273 -18.78 -14.93 4.04
CA GLY A 273 -19.86 -13.96 3.81
C GLY A 273 -19.48 -12.81 2.88
N PHE A 274 -18.43 -12.95 2.06
CA PHE A 274 -18.06 -11.91 1.11
C PHE A 274 -18.93 -11.98 -0.15
N HIS A 275 -19.46 -10.82 -0.54
CA HIS A 275 -19.90 -10.61 -1.92
C HIS A 275 -18.69 -10.03 -2.68
N LEU A 276 -18.08 -10.84 -3.54
CA LEU A 276 -16.85 -10.46 -4.24
C LEU A 276 -17.15 -9.34 -5.25
N GLU A 277 -16.61 -8.16 -4.99
CA GLU A 277 -16.72 -7.00 -5.88
C GLU A 277 -15.44 -6.79 -6.70
N GLN A 278 -14.32 -7.35 -6.26
CA GLN A 278 -13.00 -7.05 -6.82
C GLN A 278 -12.20 -8.33 -7.03
N VAL A 279 -12.44 -8.97 -8.15
CA VAL A 279 -11.60 -10.03 -8.70
C VAL A 279 -11.06 -9.55 -10.04
N GLN A 280 -9.76 -9.60 -10.22
CA GLN A 280 -9.10 -9.20 -11.46
C GLN A 280 -8.35 -10.39 -12.05
N ASP A 281 -8.49 -10.59 -13.35
CA ASP A 281 -7.65 -11.56 -14.05
C ASP A 281 -6.20 -11.10 -14.06
N PHE A 282 -5.29 -12.05 -13.87
CA PHE A 282 -3.87 -11.79 -13.97
C PHE A 282 -3.55 -11.19 -15.35
N THR A 283 -2.90 -10.06 -15.34
CA THR A 283 -2.41 -9.41 -16.55
C THR A 283 -0.89 -9.43 -16.51
N PRO A 284 -0.22 -10.13 -17.41
CA PRO A 284 1.23 -10.10 -17.53
C PRO A 284 1.72 -8.66 -17.64
N THR A 285 2.66 -8.29 -16.80
CA THR A 285 3.16 -6.92 -16.75
C THR A 285 4.68 -6.95 -16.88
N PRO A 286 5.26 -6.25 -17.87
CA PRO A 286 6.72 -6.22 -18.08
C PRO A 286 7.49 -5.90 -16.80
N MET A 287 8.64 -6.55 -16.63
CA MET A 287 9.52 -6.51 -15.45
C MET A 287 8.99 -7.24 -14.21
N THR A 288 7.90 -7.97 -14.28
CA THR A 288 7.42 -8.83 -13.19
C THR A 288 7.93 -10.25 -13.32
N VAL A 289 8.16 -10.93 -12.20
CA VAL A 289 8.59 -12.34 -12.20
C VAL A 289 7.44 -13.23 -12.69
N ALA A 290 6.21 -12.88 -12.36
CA ALA A 290 5.02 -13.64 -12.77
C ALA A 290 4.80 -13.67 -14.29
N GLU A 291 5.38 -12.72 -15.04
CA GLU A 291 5.32 -12.73 -16.52
C GLU A 291 6.17 -13.86 -17.14
N VAL A 292 7.17 -14.35 -16.42
CA VAL A 292 8.12 -15.36 -16.94
C VAL A 292 8.00 -16.72 -16.26
N ILE A 293 7.03 -16.90 -15.37
CA ILE A 293 6.67 -18.20 -14.78
C ILE A 293 5.71 -18.92 -15.73
#